data_e941454d084e2ebc7060773ccd1b5821
#
_entry.id   e941454d084e2ebc7060773ccd1b5821
#
_cell.length_a   1.000
_cell.length_b   1.000
_cell.length_c   1.000
_cell.angle_alpha   90.00
_cell.angle_beta   90.00
_cell.angle_gamma   90.00
#
_symmetry.space_group_name_H-M   'P 1'
#
loop_
_entity.id
_entity.type
_entity.pdbx_description
1 polymer ?
#
loop_
_entity_poly.entity_id
_entity_poly.type
_entity_poly.pdbx_seq_one_letter_code
_entity_poly.pdbx_strand_id
1 'polypeptide(L)'
;VNRVSKNANLRETPFASPQELYAQGGWDLIRSDTQEKCQLLQSLGINLNFAPVCDVSQDPQDFIYARSFGQDAEQTTEYVRTVVQTMSQEQMGSVLKHFPGYGNNSDTHTGIAYDERPIERFVNSDFLPFQAGIDAGADMVLVAHNVVSCMDDQVPASISLPVHNILRNELGFDGVIITDDLVMEGVRQFAGDAEIAVRAVQAGNDMLCCTDFEVQVPAVIKACLLYTSDAADDLIGV
;
A
#
# COMPACT_ATOMS: atom_id res chain seq x y z
N VAL A 1 6.51 11.17 -1.71
CA VAL A 1 7.50 12.27 -1.83
C VAL A 1 7.75 12.68 -3.29
N ASN A 2 7.64 11.78 -4.25
CA ASN A 2 7.97 12.06 -5.68
C ASN A 2 7.21 13.26 -6.27
N ARG A 3 5.94 13.47 -5.92
CA ARG A 3 5.17 14.65 -6.39
C ARG A 3 5.70 15.95 -5.79
N VAL A 4 6.02 15.93 -4.51
CA VAL A 4 6.62 17.10 -3.80
C VAL A 4 7.96 17.47 -4.42
N SER A 5 8.83 16.50 -4.67
CA SER A 5 10.17 16.73 -5.22
C SER A 5 10.21 17.17 -6.68
N LYS A 6 9.12 16.95 -7.43
CA LYS A 6 9.00 17.46 -8.83
C LYS A 6 8.55 18.93 -8.89
N ASN A 7 8.18 19.54 -7.78
CA ASN A 7 7.88 20.95 -7.72
C ASN A 7 9.19 21.74 -7.53
N ALA A 8 9.62 22.45 -8.55
CA ALA A 8 10.86 23.22 -8.54
C ALA A 8 10.96 24.29 -7.46
N ASN A 9 9.81 24.74 -6.91
CA ASN A 9 9.79 25.66 -5.77
C ASN A 9 10.12 24.98 -4.42
N LEU A 10 10.02 23.65 -4.36
CA LEU A 10 10.26 22.86 -3.15
C LEU A 10 11.61 22.14 -3.21
N ARG A 11 12.06 21.77 -4.41
CA ARG A 11 13.34 21.11 -4.64
C ARG A 11 13.82 21.37 -6.07
N GLU A 12 15.09 21.77 -6.22
CA GLU A 12 15.68 22.08 -7.52
C GLU A 12 15.75 20.85 -8.43
N THR A 13 16.15 19.71 -7.87
CA THR A 13 16.30 18.45 -8.61
C THR A 13 15.41 17.37 -7.99
N PRO A 14 14.55 16.67 -8.76
CA PRO A 14 13.78 15.54 -8.26
C PRO A 14 14.68 14.45 -7.66
N PHE A 15 14.15 13.69 -6.71
CA PHE A 15 14.85 12.52 -6.17
C PHE A 15 15.02 11.45 -7.25
N ALA A 16 16.17 10.81 -7.25
CA ALA A 16 16.48 9.68 -8.11
C ALA A 16 15.64 8.43 -7.71
N SER A 17 15.57 7.47 -8.61
CA SER A 17 14.93 6.19 -8.32
C SER A 17 15.78 5.38 -7.32
N PRO A 18 15.17 4.44 -6.56
CA PRO A 18 15.91 3.54 -5.68
C PRO A 18 16.99 2.74 -6.43
N GLN A 19 16.72 2.37 -7.68
CA GLN A 19 17.65 1.64 -8.55
C GLN A 19 18.91 2.47 -8.84
N GLU A 20 18.73 3.74 -9.24
CA GLU A 20 19.84 4.66 -9.52
C GLU A 20 20.67 4.94 -8.26
N LEU A 21 20.02 5.17 -7.12
CA LEU A 21 20.68 5.42 -5.85
C LEU A 21 21.52 4.20 -5.42
N TYR A 22 20.96 3.01 -5.52
CA TYR A 22 21.68 1.80 -5.15
C TYR A 22 22.88 1.54 -6.08
N ALA A 23 22.71 1.74 -7.37
CA ALA A 23 23.81 1.61 -8.35
C ALA A 23 24.94 2.62 -8.13
N GLN A 24 24.65 3.82 -7.62
CA GLN A 24 25.62 4.89 -7.40
C GLN A 24 26.36 4.80 -6.06
N GLY A 25 25.68 4.36 -5.00
CA GLY A 25 26.25 4.43 -3.65
C GLY A 25 25.71 3.38 -2.66
N GLY A 26 25.03 2.34 -3.15
CA GLY A 26 24.56 1.22 -2.34
C GLY A 26 23.63 1.65 -1.20
N TRP A 27 23.71 0.91 -0.10
CA TRP A 27 22.84 1.12 1.07
C TRP A 27 23.05 2.47 1.75
N ASP A 28 24.26 3.01 1.73
CA ASP A 28 24.54 4.30 2.37
C ASP A 28 23.82 5.45 1.64
N LEU A 29 23.76 5.38 0.31
CA LEU A 29 23.03 6.38 -0.46
C LEU A 29 21.50 6.19 -0.32
N ILE A 30 21.00 4.97 -0.21
CA ILE A 30 19.57 4.69 0.10
C ILE A 30 19.20 5.32 1.46
N ARG A 31 20.05 5.16 2.49
CA ARG A 31 19.79 5.75 3.83
C ARG A 31 19.78 7.26 3.79
N SER A 32 20.83 7.88 3.22
CA SER A 32 20.93 9.34 3.17
C SER A 32 19.83 10.00 2.33
N ASP A 33 19.44 9.40 1.22
CA ASP A 33 18.30 9.84 0.40
C ASP A 33 16.98 9.71 1.16
N THR A 34 16.78 8.61 1.91
CA THR A 34 15.58 8.44 2.75
C THR A 34 15.52 9.50 3.84
N GLN A 35 16.64 9.81 4.50
CA GLN A 35 16.72 10.90 5.50
C GLN A 35 16.36 12.26 4.88
N GLU A 36 16.93 12.60 3.72
CA GLU A 36 16.63 13.84 3.02
C GLU A 36 15.14 13.93 2.64
N LYS A 37 14.54 12.82 2.20
CA LYS A 37 13.09 12.73 1.91
C LYS A 37 12.25 13.00 3.16
N CYS A 38 12.62 12.44 4.30
CA CYS A 38 11.93 12.66 5.57
C CYS A 38 12.03 14.14 5.99
N GLN A 39 13.21 14.72 5.96
CA GLN A 39 13.44 16.11 6.33
C GLN A 39 12.67 17.09 5.43
N LEU A 40 12.64 16.84 4.11
CA LEU A 40 11.82 17.65 3.19
C LEU A 40 10.34 17.58 3.53
N LEU A 41 9.79 16.40 3.77
CA LEU A 41 8.38 16.24 4.12
C LEU A 41 8.04 16.91 5.46
N GLN A 42 8.88 16.72 6.46
CA GLN A 42 8.72 17.33 7.79
C GLN A 42 8.77 18.86 7.72
N SER A 43 9.62 19.44 6.88
CA SER A 43 9.67 20.90 6.66
C SER A 43 8.37 21.48 6.11
N LEU A 44 7.53 20.61 5.51
CA LEU A 44 6.19 20.94 4.99
C LEU A 44 5.06 20.53 5.94
N GLY A 45 5.39 20.06 7.15
CA GLY A 45 4.41 19.59 8.14
C GLY A 45 3.82 18.20 7.83
N ILE A 46 4.46 17.42 6.95
CA ILE A 46 4.03 16.07 6.56
C ILE A 46 4.81 15.05 7.40
N ASN A 47 4.11 14.16 8.10
CA ASN A 47 4.68 13.16 9.01
C ASN A 47 4.44 11.70 8.57
N LEU A 48 3.84 11.47 7.40
CA LEU A 48 3.60 10.15 6.81
C LEU A 48 4.00 10.15 5.33
N ASN A 49 4.79 9.17 4.91
CA ASN A 49 5.19 8.99 3.52
C ASN A 49 4.72 7.63 3.00
N PHE A 50 3.98 7.60 1.88
CA PHE A 50 3.54 6.37 1.21
C PHE A 50 4.73 5.68 0.52
N ALA A 51 5.64 5.16 1.35
CA ALA A 51 6.87 4.46 1.02
C ALA A 51 7.27 3.51 2.16
N PRO A 52 8.05 2.46 1.87
CA PRO A 52 8.63 2.05 0.59
C PRO A 52 7.67 1.35 -0.37
N VAL A 53 8.08 1.22 -1.63
CA VAL A 53 7.49 0.29 -2.59
C VAL A 53 8.11 -1.09 -2.36
N CYS A 54 7.28 -2.06 -1.98
CA CYS A 54 7.70 -3.43 -1.63
C CYS A 54 7.61 -4.39 -2.81
N ASP A 55 7.01 -3.94 -3.93
CA ASP A 55 6.79 -4.77 -5.11
C ASP A 55 8.10 -5.32 -5.68
N VAL A 56 8.14 -6.64 -5.88
CA VAL A 56 9.28 -7.34 -6.49
C VAL A 56 9.09 -7.37 -8.00
N SER A 57 9.95 -6.65 -8.74
CA SER A 57 9.96 -6.63 -10.20
C SER A 57 11.39 -6.47 -10.70
N GLN A 58 11.80 -7.33 -11.62
CA GLN A 58 13.12 -7.34 -12.25
C GLN A 58 13.06 -7.07 -13.76
N ASP A 59 11.84 -7.07 -14.34
CA ASP A 59 11.65 -6.80 -15.76
C ASP A 59 11.34 -5.30 -15.98
N PRO A 60 12.18 -4.59 -16.75
CA PRO A 60 11.94 -3.19 -17.11
C PRO A 60 10.62 -2.93 -17.85
N GLN A 61 9.96 -3.96 -18.37
CA GLN A 61 8.66 -3.87 -19.04
C GLN A 61 7.48 -3.92 -18.06
N ASP A 62 7.69 -4.37 -16.82
CA ASP A 62 6.64 -4.37 -15.82
C ASP A 62 6.23 -2.93 -15.46
N PHE A 63 4.92 -2.71 -15.35
CA PHE A 63 4.36 -1.41 -14.97
C PHE A 63 4.99 -0.83 -13.68
N ILE A 64 5.20 -1.70 -12.68
CA ILE A 64 5.70 -1.27 -11.37
C ILE A 64 7.23 -1.09 -11.33
N TYR A 65 7.97 -1.64 -12.30
CA TYR A 65 9.43 -1.69 -12.28
C TYR A 65 10.09 -0.33 -12.00
N ALA A 66 9.70 0.71 -12.72
CA ALA A 66 10.27 2.06 -12.58
C ALA A 66 10.06 2.69 -11.18
N ARG A 67 9.14 2.13 -10.39
CA ARG A 67 8.83 2.57 -9.02
C ARG A 67 9.40 1.64 -7.97
N SER A 68 9.67 0.38 -8.31
CA SER A 68 10.23 -0.66 -7.46
C SER A 68 11.75 -0.49 -7.26
N PHE A 69 12.32 -1.33 -6.41
CA PHE A 69 13.76 -1.40 -6.22
C PHE A 69 14.50 -2.05 -7.42
N GLY A 70 13.76 -2.79 -8.26
CA GLY A 70 14.28 -3.37 -9.50
C GLY A 70 15.21 -4.57 -9.30
N GLN A 71 15.16 -5.21 -8.15
CA GLN A 71 15.98 -6.37 -7.77
C GLN A 71 15.10 -7.57 -7.41
N ASP A 72 15.74 -8.69 -7.05
CA ASP A 72 15.05 -9.87 -6.56
C ASP A 72 14.39 -9.65 -5.19
N ALA A 73 13.70 -10.68 -4.70
CA ALA A 73 12.98 -10.61 -3.44
C ALA A 73 13.89 -10.41 -2.23
N GLU A 74 15.09 -11.02 -2.23
CA GLU A 74 16.04 -10.91 -1.12
C GLU A 74 16.58 -9.48 -0.99
N GLN A 75 17.01 -8.90 -2.10
CA GLN A 75 17.51 -7.53 -2.12
C GLN A 75 16.39 -6.50 -1.88
N THR A 76 15.19 -6.73 -2.40
CA THR A 76 14.03 -5.89 -2.13
C THR A 76 13.65 -5.94 -0.65
N THR A 77 13.76 -7.10 -0.02
CA THR A 77 13.57 -7.29 1.44
C THR A 77 14.53 -6.40 2.25
N GLU A 78 15.81 -6.38 1.89
CA GLU A 78 16.80 -5.54 2.58
C GLU A 78 16.57 -4.05 2.30
N TYR A 79 16.16 -3.68 1.09
CA TYR A 79 15.76 -2.32 0.75
C TYR A 79 14.59 -1.84 1.62
N VAL A 80 13.54 -2.62 1.73
CA VAL A 80 12.35 -2.26 2.53
C VAL A 80 12.73 -2.10 4.00
N ARG A 81 13.47 -3.06 4.56
CA ARG A 81 13.98 -2.98 5.95
C ARG A 81 14.79 -1.71 6.19
N THR A 82 15.72 -1.42 5.29
CA THR A 82 16.60 -0.23 5.39
C THR A 82 15.77 1.06 5.38
N VAL A 83 14.82 1.18 4.45
CA VAL A 83 13.98 2.38 4.33
C VAL A 83 13.08 2.56 5.56
N VAL A 84 12.37 1.51 6.00
CA VAL A 84 11.49 1.58 7.18
C VAL A 84 12.26 1.95 8.44
N GLN A 85 13.39 1.32 8.70
CA GLN A 85 14.24 1.66 9.85
C GLN A 85 14.73 3.11 9.80
N THR A 86 15.13 3.59 8.62
CA THR A 86 15.58 4.97 8.48
C THR A 86 14.42 5.96 8.68
N MET A 87 13.24 5.68 8.13
CA MET A 87 12.05 6.51 8.34
C MET A 87 11.65 6.55 9.82
N SER A 88 11.69 5.42 10.52
CA SER A 88 11.42 5.35 11.96
C SER A 88 12.41 6.18 12.77
N GLN A 89 13.71 6.12 12.46
CA GLN A 89 14.74 6.96 13.11
C GLN A 89 14.51 8.45 12.90
N GLU A 90 14.00 8.84 11.72
CA GLU A 90 13.62 10.21 11.38
C GLU A 90 12.20 10.58 11.86
N GLN A 91 11.52 9.73 12.62
CA GLN A 91 10.14 9.96 13.09
C GLN A 91 9.13 10.23 11.96
N MET A 92 9.31 9.57 10.82
CA MET A 92 8.44 9.62 9.65
C MET A 92 7.65 8.33 9.53
N GLY A 93 6.33 8.41 9.53
CA GLY A 93 5.46 7.25 9.31
C GLY A 93 5.68 6.61 7.93
N SER A 94 5.66 5.28 7.88
CA SER A 94 5.91 4.46 6.70
C SER A 94 4.66 3.72 6.25
N VAL A 95 4.52 3.51 4.94
CA VAL A 95 3.43 2.75 4.32
C VAL A 95 4.00 1.76 3.31
N LEU A 96 3.95 0.48 3.63
CA LEU A 96 4.35 -0.60 2.72
C LEU A 96 3.35 -0.73 1.59
N LYS A 97 3.81 -0.80 0.34
CA LYS A 97 2.91 -0.90 -0.81
C LYS A 97 3.53 -1.60 -2.02
N HIS A 98 2.69 -2.22 -2.81
CA HIS A 98 1.23 -2.33 -2.85
C HIS A 98 0.84 -3.78 -2.54
N PHE A 99 0.32 -4.05 -1.35
CA PHE A 99 -0.02 -5.41 -0.92
C PHE A 99 -1.15 -6.01 -1.80
N PRO A 100 -1.09 -7.28 -2.18
CA PRO A 100 -0.13 -8.33 -1.80
C PRO A 100 1.14 -8.43 -2.69
N GLY A 101 1.37 -7.50 -3.60
CA GLY A 101 2.49 -7.45 -4.53
C GLY A 101 2.02 -7.37 -5.98
N TYR A 102 2.48 -6.35 -6.69
CA TYR A 102 2.03 -6.06 -8.06
C TYR A 102 2.54 -7.07 -9.09
N GLY A 103 3.78 -7.59 -8.91
CA GLY A 103 4.41 -8.47 -9.89
C GLY A 103 4.43 -7.85 -11.30
N ASN A 104 4.08 -8.66 -12.30
CA ASN A 104 3.98 -8.23 -13.70
C ASN A 104 2.57 -7.79 -14.14
N ASN A 105 1.69 -7.45 -13.21
CA ASN A 105 0.33 -7.05 -13.51
C ASN A 105 0.26 -5.66 -14.18
N SER A 106 -0.84 -5.45 -14.91
CA SER A 106 -1.15 -4.17 -15.55
C SER A 106 -1.53 -3.08 -14.53
N ASP A 107 -1.52 -1.83 -15.00
CA ASP A 107 -1.86 -0.66 -14.19
C ASP A 107 -3.36 -0.62 -13.82
N THR A 108 -3.67 -0.71 -12.53
CA THR A 108 -5.04 -0.65 -11.99
C THR A 108 -5.68 0.75 -12.07
N HIS A 109 -4.91 1.78 -12.46
CA HIS A 109 -5.50 3.09 -12.78
C HIS A 109 -6.32 3.06 -14.08
N THR A 110 -6.05 2.12 -14.99
CA THR A 110 -6.64 2.06 -16.32
C THR A 110 -7.62 0.91 -16.53
N GLY A 111 -7.73 -0.01 -15.57
CA GLY A 111 -8.61 -1.17 -15.64
C GLY A 111 -8.36 -2.19 -14.55
N ILE A 112 -9.06 -3.33 -14.65
CA ILE A 112 -8.90 -4.44 -13.72
C ILE A 112 -7.61 -5.18 -14.07
N ALA A 113 -6.78 -5.46 -13.07
CA ALA A 113 -5.62 -6.34 -13.17
C ALA A 113 -5.94 -7.68 -12.50
N TYR A 114 -5.90 -8.76 -13.28
CA TYR A 114 -6.06 -10.13 -12.78
C TYR A 114 -4.69 -10.77 -12.61
N ASP A 115 -4.41 -11.22 -11.41
CA ASP A 115 -3.19 -11.92 -11.05
C ASP A 115 -3.48 -13.41 -10.88
N GLU A 116 -2.98 -14.21 -11.83
CA GLU A 116 -3.15 -15.67 -11.85
C GLU A 116 -1.96 -16.41 -11.26
N ARG A 117 -1.01 -15.70 -10.65
CA ARG A 117 0.18 -16.32 -10.03
C ARG A 117 -0.25 -17.22 -8.86
N PRO A 118 0.41 -18.40 -8.68
CA PRO A 118 0.10 -19.30 -7.59
C PRO A 118 0.55 -18.71 -6.25
N ILE A 119 -0.07 -19.15 -5.15
CA ILE A 119 0.19 -18.65 -3.79
C ILE A 119 1.67 -18.82 -3.38
N GLU A 120 2.33 -19.88 -3.86
CA GLU A 120 3.76 -20.15 -3.59
C GLU A 120 4.66 -19.01 -4.11
N ARG A 121 4.23 -18.31 -5.17
CA ARG A 121 4.97 -17.16 -5.68
C ARG A 121 4.93 -16.02 -4.69
N PHE A 122 3.77 -15.75 -4.09
CA PHE A 122 3.63 -14.71 -3.07
C PHE A 122 4.41 -15.06 -1.81
N VAL A 123 4.25 -16.28 -1.29
CA VAL A 123 4.94 -16.74 -0.08
C VAL A 123 6.46 -16.72 -0.23
N ASN A 124 7.00 -17.15 -1.38
CA ASN A 124 8.43 -17.25 -1.59
C ASN A 124 9.09 -15.99 -2.17
N SER A 125 8.32 -14.95 -2.51
CA SER A 125 8.85 -13.74 -3.13
C SER A 125 8.15 -12.48 -2.63
N ASP A 126 6.89 -12.26 -3.03
CA ASP A 126 6.22 -10.97 -2.86
C ASP A 126 5.98 -10.61 -1.38
N PHE A 127 5.69 -11.59 -0.51
CA PHE A 127 5.47 -11.35 0.93
C PHE A 127 6.75 -11.07 1.71
N LEU A 128 7.92 -11.48 1.22
CA LEU A 128 9.18 -11.31 1.96
C LEU A 128 9.51 -9.83 2.24
N PRO A 129 9.42 -8.90 1.29
CA PRO A 129 9.61 -7.48 1.57
C PRO A 129 8.56 -6.90 2.54
N PHE A 130 7.29 -7.32 2.45
CA PHE A 130 6.26 -6.88 3.39
C PHE A 130 6.55 -7.37 4.80
N GLN A 131 6.89 -8.65 4.97
CA GLN A 131 7.27 -9.19 6.27
C GLN A 131 8.46 -8.44 6.87
N ALA A 132 9.49 -8.16 6.06
CA ALA A 132 10.64 -7.40 6.53
C ALA A 132 10.31 -5.97 6.95
N GLY A 133 9.35 -5.33 6.26
CA GLY A 133 8.85 -4.02 6.65
C GLY A 133 8.04 -4.06 7.94
N ILE A 134 7.19 -5.07 8.12
CA ILE A 134 6.42 -5.32 9.34
C ILE A 134 7.37 -5.56 10.52
N ASP A 135 8.34 -6.44 10.37
CA ASP A 135 9.36 -6.74 11.38
C ASP A 135 10.23 -5.53 11.73
N ALA A 136 10.41 -4.61 10.79
CA ALA A 136 11.12 -3.34 10.99
C ALA A 136 10.25 -2.24 11.65
N GLY A 137 8.97 -2.51 11.90
CA GLY A 137 8.05 -1.61 12.58
C GLY A 137 7.33 -0.63 11.65
N ALA A 138 6.96 -1.05 10.44
CA ALA A 138 6.17 -0.23 9.53
C ALA A 138 4.79 0.12 10.14
N ASP A 139 4.35 1.37 9.96
CA ASP A 139 3.12 1.87 10.58
C ASP A 139 1.87 1.44 9.82
N MET A 140 1.96 1.35 8.48
CA MET A 140 0.82 1.09 7.63
C MET A 140 1.15 0.16 6.46
N VAL A 141 0.13 -0.54 5.95
CA VAL A 141 0.15 -1.28 4.69
C VAL A 141 -0.95 -0.78 3.77
N LEU A 142 -0.60 -0.45 2.53
CA LEU A 142 -1.55 -0.07 1.49
C LEU A 142 -1.87 -1.28 0.61
N VAL A 143 -3.18 -1.59 0.52
CA VAL A 143 -3.69 -2.72 -0.27
C VAL A 143 -4.12 -2.25 -1.66
N ALA A 144 -3.61 -2.94 -2.68
CA ALA A 144 -3.85 -2.65 -4.10
C ALA A 144 -5.24 -3.10 -4.59
N HIS A 145 -5.56 -2.75 -5.85
CA HIS A 145 -6.82 -3.12 -6.49
C HIS A 145 -6.68 -4.28 -7.49
N ASN A 146 -5.63 -5.10 -7.36
CA ASN A 146 -5.49 -6.31 -8.16
C ASN A 146 -6.47 -7.39 -7.67
N VAL A 147 -7.10 -8.12 -8.58
CA VAL A 147 -7.79 -9.38 -8.28
C VAL A 147 -6.75 -10.49 -8.29
N VAL A 148 -6.49 -11.10 -7.14
CA VAL A 148 -5.45 -12.13 -6.98
C VAL A 148 -6.11 -13.49 -6.83
N SER A 149 -6.21 -14.23 -7.94
CA SER A 149 -7.07 -15.41 -8.06
C SER A 149 -6.76 -16.52 -7.05
N CYS A 150 -5.51 -16.66 -6.61
CA CYS A 150 -5.15 -17.65 -5.59
C CYS A 150 -5.52 -17.26 -4.15
N MET A 151 -5.98 -16.02 -3.91
CA MET A 151 -6.42 -15.52 -2.60
C MET A 151 -7.91 -15.21 -2.61
N ASP A 152 -8.39 -14.51 -3.65
CA ASP A 152 -9.79 -14.17 -3.89
C ASP A 152 -9.98 -13.87 -5.38
N ASP A 153 -10.74 -14.70 -6.09
CA ASP A 153 -10.99 -14.57 -7.53
C ASP A 153 -12.22 -13.71 -7.87
N GLN A 154 -12.93 -13.23 -6.85
CA GLN A 154 -14.20 -12.52 -7.00
C GLN A 154 -14.05 -11.01 -6.95
N VAL A 155 -13.14 -10.50 -6.12
CA VAL A 155 -13.02 -9.07 -5.86
C VAL A 155 -11.54 -8.63 -5.73
N PRO A 156 -11.25 -7.34 -5.97
CA PRO A 156 -9.91 -6.79 -5.75
C PRO A 156 -9.43 -6.92 -4.30
N ALA A 157 -8.12 -7.05 -4.13
CA ALA A 157 -7.48 -7.22 -2.83
C ALA A 157 -7.94 -6.18 -1.78
N SER A 158 -8.12 -4.92 -2.18
CA SER A 158 -8.55 -3.83 -1.29
C SER A 158 -9.96 -3.99 -0.69
N ILE A 159 -10.81 -4.82 -1.29
CA ILE A 159 -12.16 -5.12 -0.80
C ILE A 159 -12.36 -6.62 -0.54
N SER A 160 -11.27 -7.37 -0.37
CA SER A 160 -11.24 -8.81 -0.13
C SER A 160 -10.91 -9.12 1.33
N LEU A 161 -11.86 -9.67 2.08
CA LEU A 161 -11.63 -10.17 3.44
C LEU A 161 -10.55 -11.28 3.50
N PRO A 162 -10.50 -12.26 2.57
CA PRO A 162 -9.41 -13.24 2.54
C PRO A 162 -8.02 -12.61 2.46
N VAL A 163 -7.81 -11.60 1.61
CA VAL A 163 -6.52 -10.90 1.48
C VAL A 163 -6.14 -10.19 2.78
N HIS A 164 -7.09 -9.51 3.43
CA HIS A 164 -6.86 -8.86 4.72
C HIS A 164 -6.53 -9.87 5.84
N ASN A 165 -7.16 -11.06 5.81
CA ASN A 165 -6.85 -12.14 6.74
C ASN A 165 -5.43 -12.67 6.57
N ILE A 166 -4.91 -12.78 5.34
CA ILE A 166 -3.51 -13.12 5.11
C ILE A 166 -2.60 -12.07 5.76
N LEU A 167 -2.84 -10.79 5.51
CA LEU A 167 -2.04 -9.72 6.09
C LEU A 167 -2.09 -9.71 7.62
N ARG A 168 -3.28 -9.86 8.22
CA ARG A 168 -3.45 -9.85 9.68
C ARG A 168 -2.94 -11.10 10.35
N ASN A 169 -3.32 -12.29 9.84
CA ASN A 169 -3.15 -13.54 10.55
C ASN A 169 -1.89 -14.31 10.14
N GLU A 170 -1.48 -14.22 8.87
CA GLU A 170 -0.31 -14.96 8.38
C GLU A 170 0.97 -14.12 8.46
N LEU A 171 0.91 -12.82 8.06
CA LEU A 171 2.04 -11.91 8.19
C LEU A 171 2.09 -11.21 9.57
N GLY A 172 1.03 -11.33 10.38
CA GLY A 172 0.98 -10.80 11.75
C GLY A 172 0.97 -9.28 11.83
N PHE A 173 0.45 -8.58 10.81
CA PHE A 173 0.41 -7.12 10.81
C PHE A 173 -0.74 -6.58 11.67
N ASP A 174 -0.43 -5.82 12.70
CA ASP A 174 -1.38 -5.20 13.64
C ASP A 174 -1.51 -3.67 13.49
N GLY A 175 -0.74 -3.06 12.55
CA GLY A 175 -0.82 -1.64 12.22
C GLY A 175 -2.02 -1.27 11.34
N VAL A 176 -2.00 -0.08 10.76
CA VAL A 176 -3.11 0.46 9.96
C VAL A 176 -3.10 -0.11 8.54
N ILE A 177 -4.20 -0.71 8.10
CA ILE A 177 -4.42 -1.09 6.70
C ILE A 177 -5.19 0.02 5.99
N ILE A 178 -4.63 0.50 4.87
CA ILE A 178 -5.24 1.54 4.04
C ILE A 178 -5.45 1.02 2.62
N THR A 179 -6.53 1.45 1.96
CA THR A 179 -6.73 1.17 0.53
C THR A 179 -5.83 2.02 -0.35
N ASP A 180 -5.54 1.58 -1.58
CA ASP A 180 -5.23 2.53 -2.66
C ASP A 180 -6.47 3.38 -2.97
N ASP A 181 -6.36 4.40 -3.85
CA ASP A 181 -7.46 5.35 -4.06
C ASP A 181 -8.69 4.67 -4.68
N LEU A 182 -9.82 4.76 -3.97
CA LEU A 182 -11.07 4.09 -4.33
C LEU A 182 -11.75 4.64 -5.60
N VAL A 183 -11.21 5.68 -6.24
CA VAL A 183 -11.67 6.17 -7.55
C VAL A 183 -10.95 5.49 -8.73
N MET A 184 -9.99 4.60 -8.46
CA MET A 184 -9.27 3.88 -9.52
C MET A 184 -10.17 2.88 -10.24
N GLU A 185 -10.01 2.77 -11.58
CA GLU A 185 -10.82 1.89 -12.42
C GLU A 185 -10.74 0.41 -12.03
N GLY A 186 -9.60 -0.02 -11.45
CA GLY A 186 -9.39 -1.38 -10.96
C GLY A 186 -10.39 -1.84 -9.90
N VAL A 187 -11.02 -0.91 -9.16
CA VAL A 187 -12.00 -1.23 -8.11
C VAL A 187 -13.41 -0.76 -8.46
N ARG A 188 -13.58 0.35 -9.19
CA ARG A 188 -14.89 0.95 -9.51
C ARG A 188 -15.82 0.07 -10.34
N GLN A 189 -15.27 -0.92 -11.04
CA GLN A 189 -16.08 -1.86 -11.83
C GLN A 189 -16.80 -2.91 -10.98
N PHE A 190 -16.47 -3.04 -9.69
CA PHE A 190 -17.06 -4.04 -8.78
C PHE A 190 -18.27 -3.54 -8.00
N ALA A 191 -18.42 -2.23 -7.85
CA ALA A 191 -19.62 -1.58 -7.30
C ALA A 191 -19.56 -0.06 -7.52
N GLY A 192 -20.65 0.66 -7.19
CA GLY A 192 -20.66 2.12 -7.20
C GLY A 192 -19.77 2.72 -6.10
N ASP A 193 -19.33 3.98 -6.28
CA ASP A 193 -18.35 4.65 -5.42
C ASP A 193 -18.72 4.64 -3.92
N ALA A 194 -19.99 4.81 -3.60
CA ALA A 194 -20.50 4.73 -2.22
C ALA A 194 -20.36 3.31 -1.63
N GLU A 195 -20.73 2.31 -2.40
CA GLU A 195 -20.71 0.89 -1.98
C GLU A 195 -19.28 0.36 -1.85
N ILE A 196 -18.38 0.74 -2.77
CA ILE A 196 -16.96 0.37 -2.71
C ILE A 196 -16.33 0.79 -1.39
N ALA A 197 -16.58 2.01 -0.92
CA ALA A 197 -16.04 2.50 0.33
C ALA A 197 -16.54 1.68 1.54
N VAL A 198 -17.82 1.31 1.55
CA VAL A 198 -18.40 0.45 2.58
C VAL A 198 -17.78 -0.95 2.54
N ARG A 199 -17.67 -1.56 1.36
CA ARG A 199 -17.04 -2.88 1.18
C ARG A 199 -15.58 -2.88 1.63
N ALA A 200 -14.85 -1.80 1.38
CA ALA A 200 -13.46 -1.68 1.83
C ALA A 200 -13.34 -1.72 3.36
N VAL A 201 -14.21 -1.03 4.10
CA VAL A 201 -14.26 -1.14 5.57
C VAL A 201 -14.65 -2.54 6.01
N GLN A 202 -15.66 -3.14 5.40
CA GLN A 202 -16.11 -4.51 5.72
C GLN A 202 -15.03 -5.57 5.44
N ALA A 203 -14.15 -5.32 4.46
CA ALA A 203 -13.03 -6.21 4.16
C ALA A 203 -11.90 -6.14 5.21
N GLY A 204 -11.87 -5.11 6.07
CA GLY A 204 -10.89 -4.98 7.14
C GLY A 204 -9.88 -3.84 6.98
N ASN A 205 -10.13 -2.88 6.07
CA ASN A 205 -9.34 -1.65 6.06
C ASN A 205 -9.70 -0.76 7.26
N ASP A 206 -8.68 -0.22 7.91
CA ASP A 206 -8.82 0.75 9.00
C ASP A 206 -8.95 2.18 8.49
N MET A 207 -8.39 2.44 7.31
CA MET A 207 -8.37 3.75 6.65
C MET A 207 -8.67 3.61 5.15
N LEU A 208 -9.32 4.62 4.59
CA LEU A 208 -9.64 4.66 3.16
C LEU A 208 -8.91 5.84 2.49
N CYS A 209 -8.33 5.59 1.32
CA CYS A 209 -7.89 6.67 0.43
C CYS A 209 -9.08 7.05 -0.47
N CYS A 210 -9.68 8.21 -0.19
CA CYS A 210 -10.93 8.67 -0.81
C CYS A 210 -10.70 9.99 -1.54
N THR A 211 -10.50 9.98 -2.86
CA THR A 211 -10.49 11.22 -3.66
C THR A 211 -11.93 11.74 -3.85
N ASP A 212 -12.93 10.87 -4.03
CA ASP A 212 -14.35 11.23 -4.06
C ASP A 212 -14.98 11.18 -2.65
N PHE A 213 -14.42 11.97 -1.74
CA PHE A 213 -14.81 11.98 -0.34
C PHE A 213 -16.25 12.43 -0.11
N GLU A 214 -16.82 13.26 -0.99
CA GLU A 214 -18.22 13.76 -0.87
C GLU A 214 -19.25 12.63 -0.98
N VAL A 215 -18.93 11.56 -1.73
CA VAL A 215 -19.78 10.37 -1.88
C VAL A 215 -19.38 9.27 -0.90
N GLN A 216 -18.09 8.98 -0.81
CA GLN A 216 -17.57 7.82 -0.10
C GLN A 216 -17.67 7.96 1.43
N VAL A 217 -17.31 9.12 1.99
CA VAL A 217 -17.32 9.35 3.45
C VAL A 217 -18.73 9.28 4.04
N PRO A 218 -19.75 9.99 3.50
CA PRO A 218 -21.12 9.86 4.01
C PRO A 218 -21.68 8.44 3.94
N ALA A 219 -21.32 7.67 2.90
CA ALA A 219 -21.76 6.29 2.73
C ALA A 219 -21.22 5.39 3.87
N VAL A 220 -19.93 5.50 4.19
CA VAL A 220 -19.30 4.77 5.28
C VAL A 220 -19.89 5.15 6.63
N ILE A 221 -20.02 6.45 6.92
CA ILE A 221 -20.61 6.92 8.17
C ILE A 221 -22.03 6.37 8.36
N LYS A 222 -22.85 6.43 7.30
CA LYS A 222 -24.22 5.87 7.34
C LYS A 222 -24.24 4.37 7.61
N ALA A 223 -23.37 3.61 6.94
CA ALA A 223 -23.27 2.16 7.13
C ALA A 223 -22.85 1.80 8.56
N CYS A 224 -21.83 2.51 9.11
CA CYS A 224 -21.39 2.31 10.48
C CYS A 224 -22.49 2.61 11.52
N LEU A 225 -23.25 3.70 11.33
CA LEU A 225 -24.32 4.10 12.24
C LEU A 225 -25.50 3.10 12.21
N LEU A 226 -25.85 2.56 11.04
CA LEU A 226 -26.90 1.55 10.92
C LEU A 226 -26.47 0.25 11.62
N TYR A 227 -25.24 -0.20 11.42
CA TYR A 227 -24.73 -1.42 12.05
C TYR A 227 -24.70 -1.31 13.58
N THR A 228 -24.33 -0.16 14.13
CA THR A 228 -24.32 0.06 15.59
C THR A 228 -25.74 0.18 16.19
N SER A 229 -26.73 0.70 15.43
CA SER A 229 -28.13 0.74 15.88
C SER A 229 -28.77 -0.65 15.96
N ASP A 230 -28.53 -1.49 14.94
CA ASP A 230 -29.06 -2.88 14.93
C ASP A 230 -28.44 -3.71 16.06
N ALA A 231 -27.15 -3.56 16.34
CA ALA A 231 -26.49 -4.23 17.47
C ALA A 231 -27.01 -3.76 18.85
N ALA A 232 -27.49 -2.53 18.95
CA ALA A 232 -28.11 -1.98 20.17
C ALA A 232 -29.54 -2.52 20.37
N ASP A 233 -30.29 -2.72 19.30
CA ASP A 233 -31.65 -3.28 19.35
C ASP A 233 -31.64 -4.77 19.72
N ASP A 234 -30.63 -5.54 19.30
CA ASP A 234 -30.43 -6.95 19.72
C ASP A 234 -30.11 -7.09 21.22
N LEU A 235 -29.56 -6.04 21.86
CA LEU A 235 -29.26 -6.01 23.29
C LEU A 235 -30.48 -5.60 24.17
N ILE A 236 -31.54 -5.03 23.59
CA ILE A 236 -32.74 -4.56 24.27
C ILE A 236 -33.94 -5.58 24.09
N GLY A 237 -33.73 -6.59 23.28
CA GLY A 237 -34.70 -7.66 23.03
C GLY A 237 -34.80 -8.65 24.20
N VAL A 238 -35.45 -8.24 25.31
CA VAL A 238 -35.98 -9.11 26.35
C VAL A 238 -37.50 -8.92 26.42
#